data_3cff5c1d80b181e077338b5d51396e61
#
_entry.id   3cff5c1d80b181e077338b5d51396e61
#
_cell.length_a   1.000
_cell.length_b   1.000
_cell.length_c   1.000
_cell.angle_alpha   90.00
_cell.angle_beta   90.00
_cell.angle_gamma   90.00
#
_symmetry.space_group_name_H-M   'P 1'
#
loop_
_entity.id
_entity.type
_entity.pdbx_description
1 polymer ?
#
loop_
_entity_poly.entity_id
_entity_poly.type
_entity_poly.pdbx_seq_one_letter_code
_entity_poly.pdbx_strand_id
1 'polypeptide(L)'
;TAYAAAQRSRYRRTAIALCFVGLCSGGVGLLVPAAQGVLFAIGATGLFAGVMTYYLSPTQFVAATIGDRLVEANVATLNAFVQTLGLSGAVVYVPTPDTPSRTDVVAFLPQATTYTVPTDLTPGIVPAEDPAGQGIATVPVGGLLLEEFTRALTGEIAREPAALGTQLGEAITDQFELAATVETDVAITGKTTPPAGTAADADTDDRADTAANGDPSQPDQPEPDTVPAGRLTVVSTEPVFATATAYDHPIGSFVASGVAMALDRPVELQVDTTPGDAEYQATVSWEATTE
;
A
#
# COMPACT_ATOMS: atom_id res chain seq x y z
N THR A 1 -18.80 -19.41 4.53
CA THR A 1 -18.69 -20.08 5.86
C THR A 1 -18.42 -21.58 5.74
N ALA A 2 -19.06 -22.31 4.81
CA ALA A 2 -18.82 -23.76 4.66
C ALA A 2 -17.43 -24.11 4.10
N TYR A 3 -16.88 -23.29 3.19
CA TYR A 3 -15.57 -23.53 2.57
C TYR A 3 -14.41 -23.29 3.56
N ALA A 4 -14.45 -22.21 4.32
CA ALA A 4 -13.44 -21.93 5.36
C ALA A 4 -13.47 -22.97 6.49
N ALA A 5 -14.64 -23.45 6.87
CA ALA A 5 -14.80 -24.54 7.83
C ALA A 5 -14.26 -25.86 7.28
N ALA A 6 -14.46 -26.14 5.98
CA ALA A 6 -13.94 -27.33 5.32
C ALA A 6 -12.41 -27.30 5.18
N GLN A 7 -11.82 -26.13 4.92
CA GLN A 7 -10.37 -25.98 4.81
C GLN A 7 -9.68 -26.10 6.18
N ARG A 8 -10.24 -25.48 7.22
CA ARG A 8 -9.77 -25.65 8.62
C ARG A 8 -9.82 -27.10 9.07
N SER A 9 -10.88 -27.84 8.67
CA SER A 9 -11.00 -29.26 9.00
C SER A 9 -9.96 -30.11 8.29
N ARG A 10 -9.52 -29.74 7.08
CA ARG A 10 -8.46 -30.44 6.33
C ARG A 10 -7.10 -30.29 7.00
N TYR A 11 -6.67 -29.07 7.29
CA TYR A 11 -5.36 -28.84 7.96
C TYR A 11 -5.30 -29.50 9.32
N ARG A 12 -6.36 -29.43 10.11
CA ARG A 12 -6.44 -30.09 11.42
C ARG A 12 -6.39 -31.61 11.27
N ARG A 13 -7.06 -32.17 10.28
CA ARG A 13 -7.00 -33.63 9.99
C ARG A 13 -5.61 -34.03 9.53
N THR A 14 -4.96 -33.27 8.68
CA THR A 14 -3.58 -33.52 8.22
C THR A 14 -2.60 -33.45 9.38
N ALA A 15 -2.70 -32.46 10.24
CA ALA A 15 -1.86 -32.34 11.44
C ALA A 15 -2.03 -33.54 12.38
N ILE A 16 -3.26 -33.95 12.65
CA ILE A 16 -3.57 -35.14 13.47
C ILE A 16 -3.04 -36.43 12.81
N ALA A 17 -3.22 -36.56 11.48
CA ALA A 17 -2.70 -37.72 10.76
C ALA A 17 -1.17 -37.81 10.81
N LEU A 18 -0.46 -36.68 10.65
CA LEU A 18 1.00 -36.62 10.77
C LEU A 18 1.48 -36.97 12.18
N CYS A 19 0.83 -36.45 13.20
CA CYS A 19 1.12 -36.81 14.60
C CYS A 19 0.88 -38.31 14.87
N PHE A 20 -0.22 -38.85 14.33
CA PHE A 20 -0.54 -40.26 14.48
C PHE A 20 0.48 -41.17 13.80
N VAL A 21 0.87 -40.85 12.55
CA VAL A 21 1.93 -41.58 11.84
C VAL A 21 3.26 -41.50 12.60
N GLY A 22 3.59 -40.32 13.13
CA GLY A 22 4.79 -40.11 13.95
C GLY A 22 4.80 -40.98 15.22
N LEU A 23 3.68 -41.02 15.93
CA LEU A 23 3.52 -41.85 17.13
C LEU A 23 3.59 -43.36 16.80
N CYS A 24 2.92 -43.80 15.74
CA CYS A 24 2.96 -45.19 15.31
C CYS A 24 4.37 -45.63 14.91
N SER A 25 5.10 -44.78 14.14
CA SER A 25 6.47 -45.04 13.73
C SER A 25 7.39 -45.16 14.93
N GLY A 26 7.30 -44.26 15.92
CA GLY A 26 8.04 -44.34 17.18
C GLY A 26 7.70 -45.55 17.98
N GLY A 27 6.42 -45.94 18.08
CA GLY A 27 5.97 -47.15 18.77
C GLY A 27 6.52 -48.46 18.15
N VAL A 28 6.50 -48.55 16.80
CA VAL A 28 7.11 -49.71 16.09
C VAL A 28 8.62 -49.74 16.29
N GLY A 29 9.29 -48.58 16.36
CA GLY A 29 10.73 -48.48 16.64
C GLY A 29 11.15 -49.09 17.98
N LEU A 30 10.25 -49.13 18.97
CA LEU A 30 10.52 -49.83 20.26
C LEU A 30 10.48 -51.34 20.11
N LEU A 31 9.75 -51.87 19.12
CA LEU A 31 9.55 -53.29 18.91
C LEU A 31 10.58 -53.92 17.95
N VAL A 32 11.22 -53.07 17.10
CA VAL A 32 12.14 -53.51 16.03
C VAL A 32 13.53 -52.91 16.24
N PRO A 33 14.42 -53.50 17.05
CA PRO A 33 15.74 -52.95 17.35
C PRO A 33 16.64 -52.72 16.14
N ALA A 34 16.49 -53.55 15.09
CA ALA A 34 17.28 -53.43 13.85
C ALA A 34 17.00 -52.17 13.05
N ALA A 35 15.81 -51.55 13.18
CA ALA A 35 15.39 -50.35 12.45
C ALA A 35 15.08 -49.17 13.40
N GLN A 36 15.41 -49.27 14.68
CA GLN A 36 15.02 -48.36 15.74
C GLN A 36 15.40 -46.91 15.43
N GLY A 37 16.66 -46.67 14.98
CA GLY A 37 17.13 -45.29 14.67
C GLY A 37 16.36 -44.61 13.55
N VAL A 38 16.05 -45.37 12.49
CA VAL A 38 15.29 -44.84 11.35
C VAL A 38 13.82 -44.55 11.73
N LEU A 39 13.20 -45.49 12.48
CA LEU A 39 11.81 -45.36 12.91
C LEU A 39 11.61 -44.20 13.88
N PHE A 40 12.56 -43.95 14.78
CA PHE A 40 12.54 -42.81 15.68
C PHE A 40 12.74 -41.50 14.93
N ALA A 41 13.64 -41.47 13.92
CA ALA A 41 13.81 -40.26 13.09
C ALA A 41 12.52 -39.89 12.33
N ILE A 42 11.86 -40.89 11.71
CA ILE A 42 10.57 -40.68 11.03
C ILE A 42 9.50 -40.27 12.05
N GLY A 43 9.46 -40.89 13.21
CA GLY A 43 8.54 -40.58 14.30
C GLY A 43 8.68 -39.13 14.79
N ALA A 44 9.88 -38.68 15.04
CA ALA A 44 10.19 -37.32 15.46
C ALA A 44 9.83 -36.29 14.39
N THR A 45 10.18 -36.58 13.12
CA THR A 45 9.83 -35.72 11.98
C THR A 45 8.33 -35.62 11.80
N GLY A 46 7.59 -36.72 11.90
CA GLY A 46 6.13 -36.73 11.78
C GLY A 46 5.44 -35.93 12.90
N LEU A 47 5.90 -36.09 14.13
CA LEU A 47 5.42 -35.35 15.29
C LEU A 47 5.70 -33.84 15.14
N PHE A 48 6.93 -33.47 14.78
CA PHE A 48 7.32 -32.08 14.56
C PHE A 48 6.49 -31.44 13.45
N ALA A 49 6.39 -32.11 12.29
CA ALA A 49 5.60 -31.63 11.17
C ALA A 49 4.11 -31.47 11.53
N GLY A 50 3.56 -32.44 12.30
CA GLY A 50 2.16 -32.35 12.76
C GLY A 50 1.91 -31.18 13.70
N VAL A 51 2.81 -30.95 14.68
CA VAL A 51 2.75 -29.83 15.61
C VAL A 51 2.89 -28.50 14.84
N MET A 52 3.88 -28.40 13.95
CA MET A 52 4.07 -27.19 13.12
C MET A 52 2.85 -26.92 12.24
N THR A 53 2.30 -27.94 11.59
CA THR A 53 1.07 -27.78 10.78
C THR A 53 -0.11 -27.31 11.64
N TYR A 54 -0.22 -27.75 12.88
CA TYR A 54 -1.27 -27.30 13.79
C TYR A 54 -1.08 -25.84 14.23
N TYR A 55 0.12 -25.43 14.61
CA TYR A 55 0.41 -24.06 15.07
C TYR A 55 0.49 -23.04 13.95
N LEU A 56 1.04 -23.42 12.79
CA LEU A 56 1.13 -22.53 11.62
C LEU A 56 -0.17 -22.48 10.81
N SER A 57 -1.17 -23.31 11.14
CA SER A 57 -2.49 -23.20 10.49
C SER A 57 -3.16 -21.90 10.90
N PRO A 58 -3.33 -20.93 9.98
CA PRO A 58 -3.90 -19.64 10.32
C PRO A 58 -5.31 -19.79 10.87
N THR A 59 -5.57 -19.11 11.98
CA THR A 59 -6.84 -19.26 12.72
C THR A 59 -7.99 -18.47 12.12
N GLN A 60 -7.69 -17.50 11.24
CA GLN A 60 -8.70 -16.65 10.59
C GLN A 60 -8.31 -16.36 9.15
N PHE A 61 -8.96 -17.02 8.21
CA PHE A 61 -9.04 -16.58 6.82
C PHE A 61 -10.41 -15.94 6.60
N VAL A 62 -10.44 -14.66 6.35
CA VAL A 62 -11.57 -14.07 5.63
C VAL A 62 -11.40 -14.55 4.20
N ALA A 63 -12.38 -15.26 3.64
CA ALA A 63 -12.29 -15.65 2.24
C ALA A 63 -12.15 -14.36 1.39
N ALA A 64 -11.22 -14.35 0.44
CA ALA A 64 -10.98 -13.19 -0.44
C ALA A 64 -12.29 -12.66 -1.03
N THR A 65 -13.20 -13.57 -1.42
CA THR A 65 -14.55 -13.23 -1.90
C THR A 65 -15.43 -12.45 -0.90
N ILE A 66 -15.18 -12.54 0.41
CA ILE A 66 -15.89 -11.73 1.41
C ILE A 66 -15.25 -10.35 1.48
N GLY A 67 -13.92 -10.29 1.39
CA GLY A 67 -13.18 -9.02 1.29
C GLY A 67 -13.63 -8.22 0.07
N ASP A 68 -13.68 -8.85 -1.11
CA ASP A 68 -14.19 -8.24 -2.34
C ASP A 68 -15.58 -7.64 -2.18
N ARG A 69 -16.50 -8.39 -1.59
CA ARG A 69 -17.88 -7.90 -1.38
C ARG A 69 -17.97 -6.74 -0.40
N LEU A 70 -17.10 -6.70 0.60
CA LEU A 70 -17.04 -5.56 1.54
C LEU A 70 -16.50 -4.30 0.84
N VAL A 71 -15.46 -4.45 0.05
CA VAL A 71 -14.91 -3.35 -0.78
C VAL A 71 -15.96 -2.89 -1.79
N GLU A 72 -16.60 -3.81 -2.51
CA GLU A 72 -17.67 -3.50 -3.48
C GLU A 72 -18.83 -2.73 -2.81
N ALA A 73 -19.27 -3.14 -1.63
CA ALA A 73 -20.34 -2.47 -0.90
C ALA A 73 -19.93 -1.06 -0.44
N ASN A 74 -18.68 -0.89 0.03
CA ASN A 74 -18.13 0.42 0.41
C ASN A 74 -18.08 1.36 -0.79
N VAL A 75 -17.52 0.88 -1.90
CA VAL A 75 -17.44 1.62 -3.17
C VAL A 75 -18.82 2.01 -3.69
N ALA A 76 -19.79 1.08 -3.66
CA ALA A 76 -21.16 1.38 -4.07
C ALA A 76 -21.79 2.48 -3.20
N THR A 77 -21.51 2.47 -1.90
CA THR A 77 -21.98 3.50 -0.97
C THR A 77 -21.36 4.86 -1.28
N LEU A 78 -20.04 4.92 -1.48
CA LEU A 78 -19.34 6.16 -1.84
C LEU A 78 -19.80 6.70 -3.18
N ASN A 79 -19.97 5.83 -4.19
CA ASN A 79 -20.54 6.22 -5.49
C ASN A 79 -21.94 6.82 -5.36
N ALA A 80 -22.79 6.24 -4.51
CA ALA A 80 -24.12 6.77 -4.25
C ALA A 80 -24.06 8.18 -3.61
N PHE A 81 -23.13 8.42 -2.69
CA PHE A 81 -22.90 9.77 -2.13
C PHE A 81 -22.40 10.74 -3.18
N VAL A 82 -21.41 10.34 -4.00
CA VAL A 82 -20.88 11.16 -5.08
C VAL A 82 -22.01 11.62 -6.01
N GLN A 83 -22.86 10.70 -6.44
CA GLN A 83 -24.00 11.02 -7.32
C GLN A 83 -25.07 11.84 -6.64
N THR A 84 -25.44 11.50 -5.39
CA THR A 84 -26.55 12.16 -4.68
C THR A 84 -26.20 13.59 -4.25
N LEU A 85 -24.96 13.81 -3.84
CA LEU A 85 -24.47 15.11 -3.38
C LEU A 85 -23.85 15.95 -4.51
N GLY A 86 -23.71 15.39 -5.72
CA GLY A 86 -23.12 16.07 -6.88
C GLY A 86 -21.64 16.38 -6.64
N LEU A 87 -20.88 15.45 -6.05
CA LEU A 87 -19.46 15.63 -5.81
C LEU A 87 -18.67 15.58 -7.13
N SER A 88 -17.53 16.25 -7.18
CA SER A 88 -16.71 16.39 -8.39
C SER A 88 -16.09 15.09 -8.91
N GLY A 89 -15.97 14.08 -8.05
CA GLY A 89 -15.29 12.82 -8.35
C GLY A 89 -13.80 12.81 -8.02
N ALA A 90 -13.19 13.95 -7.69
CA ALA A 90 -11.83 14.02 -7.17
C ALA A 90 -11.77 13.40 -5.76
N VAL A 91 -10.65 12.77 -5.45
CA VAL A 91 -10.37 12.23 -4.10
C VAL A 91 -9.03 12.77 -3.64
N VAL A 92 -9.05 13.54 -2.56
CA VAL A 92 -7.88 14.20 -1.99
C VAL A 92 -7.59 13.62 -0.62
N TYR A 93 -6.39 13.11 -0.44
CA TYR A 93 -5.91 12.61 0.85
C TYR A 93 -5.18 13.71 1.58
N VAL A 94 -5.61 14.00 2.79
CA VAL A 94 -5.15 15.15 3.59
C VAL A 94 -4.57 14.63 4.89
N PRO A 95 -3.32 14.96 5.23
CA PRO A 95 -2.75 14.62 6.54
C PRO A 95 -3.44 15.45 7.63
N THR A 96 -3.85 14.81 8.72
CA THR A 96 -4.57 15.42 9.84
C THR A 96 -4.04 14.90 11.18
N PRO A 97 -2.72 15.05 11.48
CA PRO A 97 -2.10 14.43 12.64
C PRO A 97 -2.66 14.93 13.97
N ASP A 98 -3.16 16.17 14.03
CA ASP A 98 -3.68 16.79 15.24
C ASP A 98 -5.19 16.65 15.43
N THR A 99 -5.87 16.01 14.48
CA THR A 99 -7.33 15.84 14.53
C THR A 99 -7.67 14.53 15.24
N PRO A 100 -8.66 14.47 16.12
CA PRO A 100 -9.12 13.24 16.77
C PRO A 100 -9.85 12.34 15.74
N SER A 101 -9.15 11.90 14.75
CA SER A 101 -9.58 10.94 13.75
C SER A 101 -9.06 9.54 14.10
N ARG A 102 -9.62 8.51 13.48
CA ARG A 102 -9.14 7.15 13.64
C ARG A 102 -7.81 6.92 12.91
N THR A 103 -7.47 7.79 11.97
CA THR A 103 -6.24 7.75 11.16
C THR A 103 -5.68 9.16 11.05
N ASP A 104 -4.38 9.27 10.86
CA ASP A 104 -3.68 10.54 10.66
C ASP A 104 -3.87 11.13 9.24
N VAL A 105 -4.72 10.50 8.44
CA VAL A 105 -5.07 10.93 7.08
C VAL A 105 -6.58 10.80 6.87
N VAL A 106 -7.17 11.80 6.23
CA VAL A 106 -8.59 11.84 5.86
C VAL A 106 -8.71 11.95 4.34
N ALA A 107 -9.64 11.20 3.74
CA ALA A 107 -9.97 11.33 2.33
C ALA A 107 -11.10 12.36 2.18
N PHE A 108 -10.83 13.45 1.47
CA PHE A 108 -11.76 14.52 1.15
C PHE A 108 -12.26 14.38 -0.27
N LEU A 109 -13.57 14.37 -0.46
CA LEU A 109 -14.27 14.35 -1.74
C LEU A 109 -14.96 15.69 -1.92
N PRO A 110 -14.38 16.62 -2.70
CA PRO A 110 -14.93 17.95 -2.89
C PRO A 110 -16.20 17.94 -3.75
N GLN A 111 -17.08 18.88 -3.51
CA GLN A 111 -18.27 19.09 -4.34
C GLN A 111 -17.94 19.83 -5.64
N ALA A 112 -17.09 20.85 -5.56
CA ALA A 112 -16.68 21.63 -6.72
C ALA A 112 -15.51 20.99 -7.48
N THR A 113 -15.45 21.15 -8.78
CA THR A 113 -14.29 20.72 -9.61
C THR A 113 -13.05 21.57 -9.35
N THR A 114 -13.23 22.85 -9.02
CA THR A 114 -12.17 23.71 -8.48
C THR A 114 -12.42 23.83 -7.00
N TYR A 115 -11.57 23.24 -6.20
CA TYR A 115 -11.78 23.12 -4.77
C TYR A 115 -10.62 23.70 -3.95
N THR A 116 -10.93 24.02 -2.71
CA THR A 116 -9.95 24.39 -1.68
C THR A 116 -10.02 23.33 -0.57
N VAL A 117 -8.88 22.80 -0.18
CA VAL A 117 -8.82 21.82 0.93
C VAL A 117 -8.98 22.57 2.26
N PRO A 118 -10.01 22.27 3.07
CA PRO A 118 -10.17 22.90 4.37
C PRO A 118 -9.06 22.49 5.35
N THR A 119 -8.68 23.40 6.23
CA THR A 119 -7.61 23.17 7.23
C THR A 119 -8.04 22.17 8.31
N ASP A 120 -9.30 22.23 8.74
CA ASP A 120 -9.85 21.39 9.81
C ASP A 120 -10.79 20.35 9.21
N LEU A 121 -10.24 19.19 8.80
CA LEU A 121 -11.02 18.10 8.24
C LEU A 121 -11.30 17.04 9.31
N THR A 122 -12.58 16.78 9.55
CA THR A 122 -13.05 15.62 10.34
C THR A 122 -13.97 14.76 9.47
N PRO A 123 -13.95 13.42 9.63
CA PRO A 123 -14.84 12.55 8.88
C PRO A 123 -16.33 12.95 9.06
N GLY A 124 -17.01 13.14 7.93
CA GLY A 124 -18.42 13.59 7.89
C GLY A 124 -18.70 14.51 6.73
N ILE A 125 -19.81 15.25 6.81
CA ILE A 125 -20.13 16.32 5.87
C ILE A 125 -19.27 17.53 6.23
N VAL A 126 -18.56 18.07 5.25
CA VAL A 126 -17.71 19.26 5.39
C VAL A 126 -18.50 20.49 4.93
N PRO A 127 -19.09 21.25 5.88
CA PRO A 127 -19.74 22.51 5.56
C PRO A 127 -18.65 23.59 5.44
N ALA A 128 -18.68 24.35 4.38
CA ALA A 128 -17.82 25.54 4.24
C ALA A 128 -18.66 26.72 3.79
N GLU A 129 -18.25 27.95 4.16
CA GLU A 129 -18.89 29.19 3.69
C GLU A 129 -18.65 29.37 2.18
N ASP A 130 -17.44 29.01 1.72
CA ASP A 130 -17.11 28.95 0.31
C ASP A 130 -17.52 27.58 -0.28
N PRO A 131 -18.31 27.55 -1.37
CA PRO A 131 -18.65 26.33 -2.08
C PRO A 131 -17.44 25.49 -2.50
N ALA A 132 -16.28 26.11 -2.73
CA ALA A 132 -15.04 25.42 -3.09
C ALA A 132 -14.51 24.52 -1.96
N GLY A 133 -14.82 24.81 -0.72
CA GLY A 133 -14.43 24.01 0.44
C GLY A 133 -15.46 22.95 0.85
N GLN A 134 -16.63 22.88 0.20
CA GLN A 134 -17.69 21.94 0.56
C GLN A 134 -17.41 20.54 0.01
N GLY A 135 -17.81 19.51 0.76
CA GLY A 135 -17.64 18.13 0.35
C GLY A 135 -17.98 17.12 1.44
N ILE A 136 -17.45 15.95 1.32
CA ILE A 136 -17.47 14.92 2.38
C ILE A 136 -16.04 14.50 2.71
N ALA A 137 -15.82 14.18 3.97
CA ALA A 137 -14.57 13.63 4.46
C ALA A 137 -14.82 12.21 5.02
N THR A 138 -13.97 11.26 4.66
CA THR A 138 -14.09 9.86 5.08
C THR A 138 -12.80 9.35 5.69
N VAL A 139 -12.90 8.33 6.54
CA VAL A 139 -11.72 7.58 7.00
C VAL A 139 -11.30 6.64 5.87
N PRO A 140 -10.12 6.83 5.25
CA PRO A 140 -9.69 5.98 4.16
C PRO A 140 -9.22 4.61 4.65
N VAL A 141 -9.51 3.57 3.88
CA VAL A 141 -8.98 2.21 4.14
C VAL A 141 -7.46 2.23 4.15
N GLY A 142 -6.85 3.00 3.26
CA GLY A 142 -5.40 3.17 3.19
C GLY A 142 -4.79 3.76 4.46
N GLY A 143 -5.50 4.65 5.15
CA GLY A 143 -5.06 5.20 6.43
C GLY A 143 -4.96 4.14 7.52
N LEU A 144 -5.90 3.17 7.54
CA LEU A 144 -5.86 2.04 8.47
C LEU A 144 -4.70 1.07 8.15
N LEU A 145 -4.46 0.81 6.86
CA LEU A 145 -3.32 0.01 6.41
C LEU A 145 -1.99 0.70 6.73
N LEU A 146 -1.94 2.02 6.56
CA LEU A 146 -0.77 2.82 6.87
C LEU A 146 -0.40 2.79 8.36
N GLU A 147 -1.39 2.82 9.25
CA GLU A 147 -1.19 2.66 10.69
C GLU A 147 -0.57 1.30 11.03
N GLU A 148 -1.00 0.23 10.36
CA GLU A 148 -0.43 -1.11 10.53
C GLU A 148 0.98 -1.21 9.94
N PHE A 149 1.19 -0.62 8.78
CA PHE A 149 2.49 -0.53 8.12
C PHE A 149 3.52 0.20 8.99
N THR A 150 3.21 1.40 9.47
CA THR A 150 4.11 2.21 10.31
C THR A 150 4.44 1.54 11.64
N ARG A 151 3.49 0.79 12.22
CA ARG A 151 3.72 0.00 13.43
C ARG A 151 4.69 -1.18 13.21
N ALA A 152 4.71 -1.75 12.01
CA ALA A 152 5.59 -2.87 11.65
C ALA A 152 6.97 -2.41 11.17
N LEU A 153 7.11 -1.14 10.76
CA LEU A 153 8.36 -0.58 10.27
C LEU A 153 9.44 -0.58 11.37
N THR A 154 10.65 -1.01 11.00
CA THR A 154 11.82 -0.96 11.90
C THR A 154 12.54 0.41 11.85
N GLY A 155 12.07 1.34 11.01
CA GLY A 155 12.60 2.68 10.79
C GLY A 155 11.51 3.71 10.60
N GLU A 156 11.86 4.83 10.01
CA GLU A 156 10.91 5.87 9.64
C GLU A 156 10.40 5.66 8.20
N ILE A 157 9.22 6.21 7.92
CA ILE A 157 8.72 6.27 6.55
C ILE A 157 9.62 7.18 5.71
N ALA A 158 9.95 6.73 4.52
CA ALA A 158 10.81 7.51 3.61
C ALA A 158 10.13 8.81 3.19
N ARG A 159 10.86 9.93 3.20
CA ARG A 159 10.35 11.24 2.73
C ARG A 159 10.73 11.54 1.29
N GLU A 160 11.77 10.88 0.79
CA GLU A 160 12.18 11.01 -0.60
C GLU A 160 11.21 10.20 -1.48
N PRO A 161 10.56 10.81 -2.50
CA PRO A 161 9.46 10.17 -3.25
C PRO A 161 9.80 8.82 -3.91
N ALA A 162 11.01 8.63 -4.43
CA ALA A 162 11.39 7.37 -5.07
C ALA A 162 11.60 6.26 -4.02
N ALA A 163 12.25 6.57 -2.90
CA ALA A 163 12.42 5.64 -1.79
C ALA A 163 11.07 5.30 -1.14
N LEU A 164 10.18 6.31 -1.01
CA LEU A 164 8.82 6.11 -0.52
C LEU A 164 8.03 5.18 -1.44
N GLY A 165 8.07 5.40 -2.76
CA GLY A 165 7.42 4.55 -3.74
C GLY A 165 7.86 3.09 -3.61
N THR A 166 9.17 2.85 -3.51
CA THR A 166 9.72 1.50 -3.30
C THR A 166 9.22 0.89 -2.00
N GLN A 167 9.27 1.64 -0.90
CA GLN A 167 8.85 1.18 0.42
C GLN A 167 7.36 0.82 0.47
N LEU A 168 6.50 1.64 -0.14
CA LEU A 168 5.07 1.36 -0.24
C LEU A 168 4.77 0.19 -1.19
N GLY A 169 5.52 0.06 -2.29
CA GLY A 169 5.41 -1.06 -3.22
C GLY A 169 5.74 -2.40 -2.57
N GLU A 170 6.84 -2.47 -1.82
CA GLU A 170 7.21 -3.65 -1.02
C GLU A 170 6.15 -3.99 0.04
N ALA A 171 5.56 -2.98 0.68
CA ALA A 171 4.49 -3.23 1.64
C ALA A 171 3.24 -3.84 0.99
N ILE A 172 2.88 -3.40 -0.22
CA ILE A 172 1.74 -3.93 -0.98
C ILE A 172 1.95 -5.41 -1.34
N THR A 173 3.17 -5.78 -1.78
CA THR A 173 3.48 -7.15 -2.20
C THR A 173 3.79 -8.08 -1.04
N ASP A 174 4.67 -7.66 -0.11
CA ASP A 174 5.27 -8.56 0.86
C ASP A 174 4.57 -8.54 2.22
N GLN A 175 4.05 -7.38 2.64
CA GLN A 175 3.41 -7.27 3.95
C GLN A 175 1.91 -7.53 3.89
N PHE A 176 1.23 -6.92 2.91
CA PHE A 176 -0.23 -6.99 2.79
C PHE A 176 -0.71 -8.01 1.77
N GLU A 177 0.18 -8.49 0.90
CA GLU A 177 -0.15 -9.45 -0.18
C GLU A 177 -1.36 -8.98 -1.02
N LEU A 178 -1.42 -7.66 -1.32
CA LEU A 178 -2.54 -7.06 -2.06
C LEU A 178 -2.40 -7.17 -3.58
N ALA A 179 -1.19 -7.46 -4.08
CA ALA A 179 -0.91 -7.66 -5.50
C ALA A 179 0.27 -8.63 -5.67
N ALA A 180 0.35 -9.30 -6.83
CA ALA A 180 1.45 -10.20 -7.12
C ALA A 180 2.76 -9.45 -7.38
N THR A 181 2.69 -8.34 -8.12
CA THR A 181 3.83 -7.43 -8.35
C THR A 181 3.38 -5.99 -8.33
N VAL A 182 4.31 -5.10 -7.97
CA VAL A 182 4.10 -3.65 -7.98
C VAL A 182 5.30 -2.97 -8.63
N GLU A 183 5.03 -2.12 -9.61
CA GLU A 183 6.00 -1.21 -10.20
C GLU A 183 5.66 0.22 -9.80
N THR A 184 6.68 1.01 -9.47
CA THR A 184 6.51 2.40 -9.05
C THR A 184 7.34 3.32 -9.94
N ASP A 185 6.73 4.41 -10.42
CA ASP A 185 7.39 5.48 -11.18
C ASP A 185 7.14 6.83 -10.52
N VAL A 186 8.20 7.63 -10.40
CA VAL A 186 8.15 8.95 -9.78
C VAL A 186 8.58 10.01 -10.77
N ALA A 187 7.71 10.96 -11.03
CA ALA A 187 8.02 12.13 -11.85
C ALA A 187 7.91 13.41 -11.00
N ILE A 188 9.02 14.14 -10.90
CA ILE A 188 9.11 15.40 -10.16
C ILE A 188 9.21 16.56 -11.14
N THR A 189 8.36 17.58 -11.00
CA THR A 189 8.38 18.76 -11.87
C THR A 189 9.67 19.55 -11.62
N GLY A 190 10.49 19.69 -12.67
CA GLY A 190 11.78 20.42 -12.60
C GLY A 190 13.03 19.53 -12.56
N LYS A 191 12.90 18.21 -12.41
CA LYS A 191 14.01 17.27 -12.52
C LYS A 191 13.71 16.25 -13.62
N THR A 192 14.16 16.54 -14.85
CA THR A 192 14.10 15.56 -15.93
C THR A 192 15.15 14.49 -15.64
N THR A 193 14.75 13.35 -15.11
CA THR A 193 15.59 12.15 -15.07
C THR A 193 15.49 11.48 -16.44
N PRO A 194 16.60 11.32 -17.18
CA PRO A 194 16.56 10.58 -18.43
C PRO A 194 16.22 9.11 -18.13
N PRO A 195 15.44 8.42 -18.99
CA PRO A 195 15.20 6.99 -18.83
C PRO A 195 16.53 6.25 -18.85
N ALA A 196 16.74 5.37 -17.88
CA ALA A 196 17.88 4.48 -17.82
C ALA A 196 17.77 3.47 -18.98
N GLY A 197 18.59 3.65 -20.01
CA GLY A 197 18.73 2.67 -21.08
C GLY A 197 19.09 3.28 -22.40
N THR A 198 20.37 3.54 -22.64
CA THR A 198 21.14 3.10 -23.83
C THR A 198 22.54 3.72 -23.75
N ALA A 199 23.52 2.90 -23.38
CA ALA A 199 24.90 3.22 -23.65
C ALA A 199 25.13 3.06 -25.16
N ALA A 200 25.51 4.14 -25.82
CA ALA A 200 26.14 4.10 -27.12
C ALA A 200 27.17 5.23 -27.18
N ASP A 201 28.40 4.80 -27.37
CA ASP A 201 29.59 5.59 -27.62
C ASP A 201 29.39 6.71 -28.65
N ALA A 202 29.91 7.90 -28.36
CA ALA A 202 30.49 8.76 -29.38
C ALA A 202 31.45 9.78 -28.73
N ASP A 203 32.72 9.56 -28.91
CA ASP A 203 33.81 10.53 -28.91
C ASP A 203 33.41 11.79 -29.69
N THR A 204 33.65 12.96 -29.14
CA THR A 204 34.18 14.11 -29.90
C THR A 204 34.63 15.22 -28.94
N ASP A 205 35.92 15.50 -29.00
CA ASP A 205 36.66 16.69 -28.57
C ASP A 205 36.00 17.98 -29.12
N ASP A 206 35.85 19.03 -28.31
CA ASP A 206 36.51 20.32 -28.55
C ASP A 206 36.13 21.42 -27.53
N ARG A 207 37.14 22.11 -27.11
CA ARG A 207 37.32 23.34 -26.36
C ARG A 207 36.16 24.36 -26.33
N ALA A 208 35.94 25.01 -25.17
CA ALA A 208 36.28 26.43 -24.98
C ALA A 208 36.00 26.92 -23.56
N ASP A 209 36.99 27.55 -22.97
CA ASP A 209 36.99 28.43 -21.78
C ASP A 209 35.83 29.39 -21.71
N THR A 210 35.19 29.48 -20.54
CA THR A 210 34.72 30.78 -20.02
C THR A 210 34.68 30.70 -18.49
N ALA A 211 35.63 31.42 -17.86
CA ALA A 211 35.66 31.68 -16.44
C ALA A 211 34.49 32.55 -16.00
N ALA A 212 33.73 32.12 -15.00
CA ALA A 212 32.86 32.99 -14.23
C ALA A 212 33.16 32.78 -12.75
N ASN A 213 33.65 33.85 -12.15
CA ASN A 213 33.93 34.02 -10.74
C ASN A 213 32.68 33.72 -9.88
N GLY A 214 32.76 32.71 -9.05
CA GLY A 214 31.86 32.47 -7.93
C GLY A 214 32.63 32.79 -6.65
N ASP A 215 32.14 33.75 -5.88
CA ASP A 215 32.64 34.15 -4.56
C ASP A 215 32.49 32.96 -3.56
N PRO A 216 33.58 32.46 -2.90
CA PRO A 216 33.49 31.29 -2.02
C PRO A 216 33.17 31.63 -0.56
N SER A 217 32.24 32.56 -0.31
CA SER A 217 31.99 33.07 1.07
C SER A 217 30.50 33.13 1.44
N GLN A 218 29.66 32.22 0.94
CA GLN A 218 28.35 32.05 1.53
C GLN A 218 28.30 30.68 2.21
N PRO A 219 28.07 30.62 3.54
CA PRO A 219 27.78 29.35 4.19
C PRO A 219 26.49 28.82 3.62
N ASP A 220 26.53 27.54 3.19
CA ASP A 220 25.44 26.73 2.77
C ASP A 220 24.30 26.84 3.81
N GLN A 221 23.37 27.76 3.60
CA GLN A 221 22.14 27.77 4.37
C GLN A 221 21.35 26.59 3.84
N PRO A 222 20.88 25.69 4.70
CA PRO A 222 19.97 24.65 4.24
C PRO A 222 18.79 25.37 3.57
N GLU A 223 18.63 25.12 2.26
CA GLU A 223 17.45 25.54 1.54
C GLU A 223 16.24 25.00 2.29
N PRO A 224 15.17 25.79 2.50
CA PRO A 224 13.95 25.26 3.11
C PRO A 224 13.53 24.03 2.32
N ASP A 225 13.11 22.97 3.02
CA ASP A 225 12.68 21.67 2.47
C ASP A 225 11.47 21.84 1.53
N THR A 226 11.70 22.50 0.39
CA THR A 226 10.68 22.75 -0.63
C THR A 226 10.57 21.49 -1.46
N VAL A 227 9.63 20.62 -1.11
CA VAL A 227 9.32 19.47 -1.96
C VAL A 227 8.68 19.98 -3.24
N PRO A 228 9.31 19.79 -4.40
CA PRO A 228 8.73 20.21 -5.68
C PRO A 228 7.43 19.44 -5.98
N ALA A 229 6.57 20.02 -6.83
CA ALA A 229 5.41 19.30 -7.32
C ALA A 229 5.82 17.99 -8.01
N GLY A 230 5.00 16.97 -7.86
CA GLY A 230 5.33 15.68 -8.45
C GLY A 230 4.16 14.72 -8.51
N ARG A 231 4.45 13.54 -8.99
CA ARG A 231 3.50 12.43 -9.01
C ARG A 231 4.23 11.10 -8.79
N LEU A 232 3.56 10.19 -8.10
CA LEU A 232 3.93 8.79 -7.94
C LEU A 232 2.86 7.94 -8.64
N THR A 233 3.28 7.16 -9.63
CA THR A 233 2.42 6.18 -10.30
C THR A 233 2.77 4.79 -9.80
N VAL A 234 1.76 4.03 -9.45
CA VAL A 234 1.86 2.64 -9.00
C VAL A 234 1.06 1.77 -9.95
N VAL A 235 1.71 0.79 -10.56
CA VAL A 235 1.09 -0.23 -11.39
C VAL A 235 1.20 -1.56 -10.68
N SER A 236 0.07 -2.21 -10.42
CA SER A 236 0.03 -3.52 -9.75
C SER A 236 -0.62 -4.56 -10.65
N THR A 237 -0.04 -5.77 -10.66
CA THR A 237 -0.58 -6.90 -11.42
C THR A 237 -1.24 -7.90 -10.47
N GLU A 238 -2.30 -8.55 -10.98
CA GLU A 238 -3.11 -9.51 -10.22
C GLU A 238 -3.52 -8.98 -8.83
N PRO A 239 -4.18 -7.79 -8.76
CA PRO A 239 -4.63 -7.25 -7.50
C PRO A 239 -5.67 -8.19 -6.86
N VAL A 240 -5.59 -8.32 -5.54
CA VAL A 240 -6.53 -9.16 -4.77
C VAL A 240 -7.97 -8.66 -4.91
N PHE A 241 -8.14 -7.35 -5.05
CA PHE A 241 -9.44 -6.70 -5.26
C PHE A 241 -9.60 -6.30 -6.72
N ALA A 242 -10.54 -6.96 -7.41
CA ALA A 242 -10.74 -6.76 -8.85
C ALA A 242 -11.51 -5.47 -9.20
N THR A 243 -12.13 -4.81 -8.22
CA THR A 243 -12.93 -3.60 -8.46
C THR A 243 -12.02 -2.39 -8.61
N ALA A 244 -11.64 -2.07 -9.83
CA ALA A 244 -10.89 -0.85 -10.12
C ALA A 244 -11.80 0.38 -9.93
N THR A 245 -11.51 1.19 -8.93
CA THR A 245 -12.26 2.40 -8.59
C THR A 245 -11.34 3.43 -7.96
N ALA A 246 -11.63 4.71 -8.19
CA ALA A 246 -10.96 5.81 -7.53
C ALA A 246 -11.34 5.92 -6.05
N TYR A 247 -12.51 5.38 -5.67
CA TYR A 247 -13.02 5.56 -4.32
C TYR A 247 -12.56 4.41 -3.42
N ASP A 248 -11.59 4.74 -2.57
CA ASP A 248 -11.13 3.92 -1.43
C ASP A 248 -10.71 2.48 -1.78
N HIS A 249 -10.12 2.30 -2.99
CA HIS A 249 -9.48 1.04 -3.33
C HIS A 249 -8.26 0.82 -2.41
N PRO A 250 -8.09 -0.35 -1.78
CA PRO A 250 -7.05 -0.56 -0.76
C PRO A 250 -5.65 -0.16 -1.20
N ILE A 251 -5.23 -0.51 -2.42
CA ILE A 251 -3.89 -0.16 -2.95
C ILE A 251 -3.78 1.36 -3.16
N GLY A 252 -4.67 1.98 -3.94
CA GLY A 252 -4.61 3.40 -4.24
C GLY A 252 -4.74 4.27 -2.98
N SER A 253 -5.67 3.90 -2.10
CA SER A 253 -5.90 4.56 -0.82
C SER A 253 -4.68 4.46 0.11
N PHE A 254 -3.99 3.30 0.16
CA PHE A 254 -2.77 3.11 0.94
C PHE A 254 -1.62 3.97 0.41
N VAL A 255 -1.39 3.96 -0.90
CA VAL A 255 -0.34 4.78 -1.53
C VAL A 255 -0.60 6.26 -1.30
N ALA A 256 -1.84 6.73 -1.56
CA ALA A 256 -2.19 8.13 -1.37
C ALA A 256 -2.07 8.57 0.09
N SER A 257 -2.50 7.73 1.05
CA SER A 257 -2.33 7.99 2.48
C SER A 257 -0.86 8.05 2.88
N GLY A 258 -0.03 7.14 2.36
CA GLY A 258 1.41 7.09 2.62
C GLY A 258 2.13 8.33 2.09
N VAL A 259 1.81 8.75 0.85
CA VAL A 259 2.39 9.95 0.24
C VAL A 259 1.93 11.21 0.98
N ALA A 260 0.64 11.34 1.30
CA ALA A 260 0.11 12.48 2.05
C ALA A 260 0.82 12.65 3.40
N MET A 261 0.97 11.55 4.15
CA MET A 261 1.61 11.58 5.46
C MET A 261 3.12 11.85 5.35
N ALA A 262 3.83 11.19 4.42
CA ALA A 262 5.28 11.32 4.30
C ALA A 262 5.72 12.71 3.82
N LEU A 263 4.94 13.33 2.94
CA LEU A 263 5.20 14.67 2.40
C LEU A 263 4.53 15.79 3.21
N ASP A 264 3.71 15.44 4.21
CA ASP A 264 2.93 16.36 5.05
C ASP A 264 2.12 17.36 4.22
N ARG A 265 1.34 16.87 3.23
CA ARG A 265 0.55 17.70 2.33
C ARG A 265 -0.62 16.96 1.69
N PRO A 266 -1.65 17.70 1.23
CA PRO A 266 -2.73 17.12 0.45
C PRO A 266 -2.21 16.52 -0.87
N VAL A 267 -2.73 15.35 -1.23
CA VAL A 267 -2.44 14.67 -2.49
C VAL A 267 -3.72 14.20 -3.17
N GLU A 268 -3.79 14.31 -4.49
CA GLU A 268 -4.93 13.85 -5.28
C GLU A 268 -4.65 12.46 -5.84
N LEU A 269 -5.61 11.56 -5.69
CA LEU A 269 -5.56 10.21 -6.23
C LEU A 269 -6.36 10.13 -7.53
N GLN A 270 -5.71 9.65 -8.59
CA GLN A 270 -6.35 9.29 -9.85
C GLN A 270 -6.13 7.79 -10.11
N VAL A 271 -7.17 7.11 -10.58
CA VAL A 271 -7.12 5.68 -10.90
C VAL A 271 -7.51 5.50 -12.37
N ASP A 272 -6.59 4.88 -13.13
CA ASP A 272 -6.87 4.47 -14.50
C ASP A 272 -7.42 3.04 -14.48
N THR A 273 -8.62 2.90 -15.02
CA THR A 273 -9.27 1.62 -15.18
C THR A 273 -9.31 1.28 -16.65
N THR A 274 -8.30 0.58 -17.15
CA THR A 274 -8.34 0.04 -18.52
C THR A 274 -9.14 -1.28 -18.50
N PRO A 275 -10.33 -1.33 -19.12
CA PRO A 275 -11.13 -2.55 -19.12
C PRO A 275 -10.39 -3.66 -19.87
N GLY A 276 -10.04 -4.74 -19.18
CA GLY A 276 -9.51 -5.95 -19.80
C GLY A 276 -8.10 -6.37 -19.37
N ASP A 277 -7.36 -5.51 -18.73
CA ASP A 277 -6.04 -5.84 -18.16
C ASP A 277 -6.20 -6.22 -16.69
N ALA A 278 -5.51 -7.31 -16.28
CA ALA A 278 -5.42 -7.73 -14.89
C ALA A 278 -4.48 -6.79 -14.09
N GLU A 279 -4.52 -5.49 -14.41
CA GLU A 279 -3.66 -4.46 -13.86
C GLU A 279 -4.52 -3.38 -13.20
N TYR A 280 -4.03 -2.87 -12.07
CA TYR A 280 -4.58 -1.71 -11.39
C TYR A 280 -3.51 -0.61 -11.37
N GLN A 281 -3.84 0.55 -11.94
CA GLN A 281 -2.94 1.70 -11.96
C GLN A 281 -3.52 2.85 -11.13
N ALA A 282 -2.72 3.34 -10.20
CA ALA A 282 -3.02 4.50 -9.37
C ALA A 282 -1.92 5.55 -9.52
N THR A 283 -2.32 6.80 -9.70
CA THR A 283 -1.41 7.95 -9.75
C THR A 283 -1.77 8.91 -8.64
N VAL A 284 -0.82 9.21 -7.79
CA VAL A 284 -0.92 10.18 -6.70
C VAL A 284 -0.12 11.41 -7.09
N SER A 285 -0.75 12.57 -7.10
CA SER A 285 -0.12 13.84 -7.47
C SER A 285 -0.18 14.85 -6.31
N TRP A 286 0.87 15.67 -6.21
CA TRP A 286 0.98 16.75 -5.22
C TRP A 286 1.54 18.01 -5.84
N GLU A 287 1.13 19.15 -5.30
CA GLU A 287 1.62 20.46 -5.73
C GLU A 287 2.88 20.88 -4.93
N ALA A 288 3.65 21.82 -5.48
CA ALA A 288 4.76 22.42 -4.76
C ALA A 288 4.23 23.25 -3.57
N THR A 289 5.02 23.29 -2.49
CA THR A 289 4.71 24.24 -1.40
C THR A 289 5.01 25.65 -1.88
N THR A 290 4.01 26.50 -1.90
CA THR A 290 4.17 27.96 -2.00
C THR A 290 4.12 28.48 -0.55
N GLU A 291 5.26 28.88 0.03
CA GLU A 291 5.28 29.76 1.22
C GLU A 291 4.90 31.18 0.87
#